data_0273253624ea70a79834158de7b43a08
#
_entry.id   0273253624ea70a79834158de7b43a08
#
_cell.length_a   1.000
_cell.length_b   1.000
_cell.length_c   1.000
_cell.angle_alpha   90.00
_cell.angle_beta   90.00
_cell.angle_gamma   90.00
#
_symmetry.space_group_name_H-M   'P 1'
#
loop_
_entity.id
_entity.type
_entity.pdbx_description
1 polymer ?
#
loop_
_entity_poly.entity_id
_entity_poly.type
_entity_poly.pdbx_seq_one_letter_code
_entity_poly.pdbx_strand_id
1 'polypeptide(L)'
;FQGMVLKGIGPEFDPAFFREHLVEGELPQFSDTASSNRVVISKALATKLRLKLGDKIDTYYIQDDIRARRLQIVGIYQTNFSEYDNLFLLTDLYLVNRLNNWEPGQVSGAELQVRDYDRLEEITYQIAADLDGMEDRYGEDYCVRNVEQLNPQIFAWLSILDVNIWVILILMAGVAGFTMVSGLLIIIIERTSMIGILKSLGANNTTIRKVFLWFSVFLIGKGMLWGNVIGLAFYFLQKWFGIFKLDPETYYMDTVPVSFNICLLYTSPSPRDGATS
;
A
#
# COMPACT_ATOMS: atom_id res chain seq x y z
N PHE A 1 16.34 -27.77 -1.02
CA PHE A 1 17.13 -26.54 -0.92
C PHE A 1 16.28 -25.37 -1.39
N GLN A 2 16.37 -24.25 -0.68
CA GLN A 2 15.69 -22.99 -1.02
C GLN A 2 16.73 -21.88 -1.05
N GLY A 3 16.80 -21.14 -2.15
CA GLY A 3 17.63 -19.93 -2.24
C GLY A 3 17.02 -18.82 -1.40
N MET A 4 17.83 -18.19 -0.54
CA MET A 4 17.42 -17.14 0.38
C MET A 4 18.49 -16.06 0.43
N VAL A 5 18.08 -14.85 0.80
CA VAL A 5 18.98 -13.73 1.08
C VAL A 5 19.08 -13.56 2.60
N LEU A 6 20.30 -13.54 3.10
CA LEU A 6 20.56 -13.28 4.51
C LEU A 6 20.74 -11.78 4.73
N LYS A 7 19.78 -11.15 5.42
CA LYS A 7 19.85 -9.75 5.80
C LYS A 7 20.49 -9.63 7.18
N GLY A 8 21.70 -9.06 7.22
CA GLY A 8 22.39 -8.73 8.46
C GLY A 8 21.86 -7.40 8.99
N ILE A 9 21.47 -7.39 10.25
CA ILE A 9 20.91 -6.23 10.92
C ILE A 9 21.84 -5.82 12.07
N GLY A 10 22.15 -4.50 12.10
CA GLY A 10 22.93 -3.89 13.18
C GLY A 10 22.04 -3.38 14.33
N PRO A 11 22.69 -2.86 15.40
CA PRO A 11 21.96 -2.35 16.57
C PRO A 11 21.13 -1.10 16.30
N GLU A 12 21.41 -0.38 15.20
CA GLU A 12 20.72 0.88 14.80
C GLU A 12 19.39 0.62 14.11
N PHE A 13 19.13 -0.62 13.73
CA PHE A 13 17.91 -0.98 13.03
C PHE A 13 16.68 -0.86 13.92
N ASP A 14 15.64 -0.15 13.46
CA ASP A 14 14.37 -0.09 14.16
C ASP A 14 13.57 -1.40 13.98
N PRO A 15 13.42 -2.22 15.03
CA PRO A 15 12.71 -3.48 14.95
C PRO A 15 11.19 -3.35 15.03
N ALA A 16 10.62 -2.13 15.10
CA ALA A 16 9.20 -1.90 15.35
C ALA A 16 8.33 -2.64 14.32
N PHE A 17 8.65 -2.51 13.05
CA PHE A 17 7.93 -3.19 11.97
C PHE A 17 7.90 -4.71 12.14
N PHE A 18 9.04 -5.34 12.36
CA PHE A 18 9.10 -6.80 12.53
C PHE A 18 8.52 -7.28 13.86
N ARG A 19 8.49 -6.40 14.87
CA ARG A 19 7.85 -6.72 16.15
C ARG A 19 6.33 -6.79 16.03
N GLU A 20 5.74 -5.90 15.24
CA GLU A 20 4.30 -5.92 14.95
C GLU A 20 3.89 -7.15 14.10
N HIS A 21 4.80 -7.63 13.26
CA HIS A 21 4.55 -8.75 12.35
C HIS A 21 5.11 -10.08 12.87
N LEU A 22 5.55 -10.13 14.13
CA LEU A 22 6.06 -11.36 14.75
C LEU A 22 4.89 -12.28 15.12
N VAL A 23 4.91 -13.50 14.60
CA VAL A 23 3.88 -14.52 14.85
C VAL A 23 4.23 -15.40 16.04
N GLU A 24 5.50 -15.83 16.13
CA GLU A 24 6.01 -16.70 17.19
C GLU A 24 7.43 -16.33 17.58
N GLY A 25 7.77 -16.49 18.86
CA GLY A 25 9.12 -16.26 19.38
C GLY A 25 9.38 -14.80 19.71
N GLU A 26 10.64 -14.40 19.60
CA GLU A 26 11.12 -13.06 19.91
C GLU A 26 12.13 -12.56 18.87
N LEU A 27 12.22 -11.26 18.70
CA LEU A 27 13.30 -10.65 17.93
C LEU A 27 14.56 -10.59 18.82
N PRO A 28 15.67 -11.19 18.38
CA PRO A 28 16.91 -11.08 19.12
C PRO A 28 17.43 -9.64 19.11
N GLN A 29 18.26 -9.31 20.10
CA GLN A 29 19.06 -8.10 20.01
C GLN A 29 20.15 -8.35 18.96
N PHE A 30 20.04 -7.67 17.84
CA PHE A 30 21.01 -7.77 16.75
C PHE A 30 22.32 -7.07 17.15
N SER A 31 23.43 -7.64 16.76
CA SER A 31 24.77 -7.13 17.12
C SER A 31 25.65 -7.03 15.88
N ASP A 32 26.53 -6.04 15.91
CA ASP A 32 27.61 -5.83 14.95
C ASP A 32 28.96 -6.36 15.44
N THR A 33 29.05 -6.74 16.73
CA THR A 33 30.30 -7.13 17.39
C THR A 33 30.39 -8.62 17.73
N ALA A 34 29.25 -9.30 17.85
CA ALA A 34 29.20 -10.72 18.21
C ALA A 34 28.11 -11.47 17.46
N SER A 35 28.40 -12.71 17.05
CA SER A 35 27.39 -13.56 16.42
C SER A 35 26.64 -14.35 17.48
N SER A 36 25.31 -14.25 17.46
CA SER A 36 24.44 -15.08 18.28
C SER A 36 24.10 -16.43 17.62
N ASN A 37 24.43 -16.63 16.33
CA ASN A 37 23.97 -17.74 15.49
C ASN A 37 22.44 -17.93 15.52
N ARG A 38 21.72 -16.84 15.70
CA ARG A 38 20.26 -16.79 15.74
C ARG A 38 19.73 -16.26 14.43
N VAL A 39 18.55 -16.74 14.04
CA VAL A 39 17.89 -16.32 12.82
C VAL A 39 16.41 -16.17 13.06
N VAL A 40 15.82 -15.15 12.44
CA VAL A 40 14.38 -14.96 12.35
C VAL A 40 13.98 -15.29 10.92
N ILE A 41 12.98 -16.15 10.78
CA ILE A 41 12.51 -16.66 9.48
C ILE A 41 11.06 -16.26 9.24
N SER A 42 10.64 -16.27 8.00
CA SER A 42 9.22 -16.06 7.70
C SER A 42 8.38 -17.31 7.97
N LYS A 43 7.09 -17.12 8.21
CA LYS A 43 6.13 -18.21 8.38
C LYS A 43 5.98 -19.02 7.09
N ALA A 44 6.07 -18.38 5.93
CA ALA A 44 6.05 -19.04 4.62
C ALA A 44 7.20 -20.07 4.52
N LEU A 45 8.41 -19.65 4.89
CA LEU A 45 9.58 -20.53 4.91
C LEU A 45 9.46 -21.62 5.97
N ALA A 46 9.03 -21.28 7.19
CA ALA A 46 8.81 -22.23 8.27
C ALA A 46 7.86 -23.36 7.85
N THR A 47 6.75 -23.00 7.20
CA THR A 47 5.76 -23.96 6.67
C THR A 47 6.35 -24.81 5.55
N LYS A 48 7.04 -24.18 4.59
CA LYS A 48 7.63 -24.85 3.42
C LYS A 48 8.69 -25.89 3.81
N LEU A 49 9.52 -25.56 4.78
CA LEU A 49 10.60 -26.43 5.26
C LEU A 49 10.19 -27.26 6.50
N ARG A 50 8.96 -27.10 6.99
CA ARG A 50 8.43 -27.78 8.20
C ARG A 50 9.28 -27.52 9.44
N LEU A 51 9.74 -26.29 9.59
CA LEU A 51 10.55 -25.84 10.70
C LEU A 51 9.68 -25.21 11.80
N LYS A 52 10.14 -25.31 13.03
CA LYS A 52 9.48 -24.75 14.21
C LYS A 52 10.44 -23.83 14.96
N LEU A 53 9.86 -23.02 15.84
CA LEU A 53 10.63 -22.21 16.78
C LEU A 53 11.59 -23.08 17.59
N GLY A 54 12.84 -22.66 17.70
CA GLY A 54 13.91 -23.39 18.41
C GLY A 54 14.67 -24.42 17.56
N ASP A 55 14.17 -24.78 16.38
CA ASP A 55 14.87 -25.68 15.47
C ASP A 55 16.16 -25.05 14.95
N LYS A 56 17.06 -25.92 14.50
CA LYS A 56 18.32 -25.51 13.88
C LYS A 56 18.26 -25.75 12.40
N ILE A 57 18.67 -24.75 11.62
CA ILE A 57 18.78 -24.83 10.16
C ILE A 57 20.24 -24.83 9.75
N ASP A 58 20.59 -25.68 8.81
CA ASP A 58 21.88 -25.68 8.16
C ASP A 58 21.81 -24.81 6.91
N THR A 59 22.58 -23.73 6.88
CA THR A 59 22.65 -22.78 5.79
C THR A 59 23.99 -22.89 5.09
N TYR A 60 23.96 -22.86 3.76
CA TYR A 60 25.13 -22.96 2.90
C TYR A 60 25.28 -21.66 2.12
N TYR A 61 26.41 -21.02 2.29
CA TYR A 61 26.78 -19.78 1.62
C TYR A 61 27.74 -20.14 0.49
N ILE A 62 27.32 -19.82 -0.72
CA ILE A 62 28.07 -20.15 -1.95
C ILE A 62 28.76 -18.87 -2.41
N GLN A 63 30.04 -18.77 -2.17
CA GLN A 63 30.95 -17.77 -2.69
C GLN A 63 32.14 -18.51 -3.33
N ASP A 64 33.34 -17.98 -3.24
CA ASP A 64 34.57 -18.68 -3.65
C ASP A 64 34.70 -20.02 -2.97
N ASP A 65 34.37 -20.07 -1.67
CA ASP A 65 34.30 -21.28 -0.85
C ASP A 65 32.86 -21.50 -0.33
N ILE A 66 32.46 -22.78 -0.22
CA ILE A 66 31.19 -23.14 0.42
C ILE A 66 31.34 -23.10 1.93
N ARG A 67 30.68 -22.19 2.58
CA ARG A 67 30.66 -22.06 4.03
C ARG A 67 29.33 -22.54 4.59
N ALA A 68 29.36 -23.51 5.46
CA ALA A 68 28.19 -23.98 6.18
C ALA A 68 28.09 -23.31 7.55
N ARG A 69 26.86 -22.93 7.93
CA ARG A 69 26.56 -22.44 9.28
C ARG A 69 25.28 -23.09 9.77
N ARG A 70 25.25 -23.36 11.05
CA ARG A 70 24.05 -23.84 11.73
C ARG A 70 23.48 -22.73 12.58
N LEU A 71 22.27 -22.28 12.23
CA LEU A 71 21.57 -21.17 12.87
C LEU A 71 20.35 -21.70 13.63
N GLN A 72 20.04 -21.09 14.77
CA GLN A 72 18.87 -21.42 15.57
C GLN A 72 17.74 -20.44 15.28
N ILE A 73 16.56 -20.95 15.02
CA ILE A 73 15.34 -20.16 14.79
C ILE A 73 14.84 -19.65 16.14
N VAL A 74 14.80 -18.31 16.30
CA VAL A 74 14.36 -17.66 17.54
C VAL A 74 13.07 -16.85 17.35
N GLY A 75 12.69 -16.59 16.11
CA GLY A 75 11.45 -15.90 15.79
C GLY A 75 10.92 -16.29 14.43
N ILE A 76 9.61 -16.20 14.27
CA ILE A 76 8.89 -16.42 13.02
C ILE A 76 8.03 -15.19 12.76
N TYR A 77 8.25 -14.51 11.63
CA TYR A 77 7.51 -13.32 11.23
C TYR A 77 6.62 -13.59 10.01
N GLN A 78 5.63 -12.74 9.80
CA GLN A 78 4.77 -12.76 8.62
C GLN A 78 4.41 -11.33 8.24
N THR A 79 4.97 -10.83 7.13
CA THR A 79 4.72 -9.45 6.67
C THR A 79 3.57 -9.37 5.67
N ASN A 80 3.05 -10.51 5.21
CA ASN A 80 2.11 -10.63 4.10
C ASN A 80 2.68 -10.19 2.73
N PHE A 81 3.96 -9.80 2.67
CA PHE A 81 4.68 -9.57 1.43
C PHE A 81 5.33 -10.87 0.98
N SER A 82 4.64 -11.63 0.13
CA SER A 82 5.08 -12.96 -0.29
C SER A 82 6.49 -12.98 -0.88
N GLU A 83 6.88 -11.95 -1.61
CA GLU A 83 8.23 -11.85 -2.19
C GLU A 83 9.30 -11.70 -1.10
N TYR A 84 9.05 -10.87 -0.09
CA TYR A 84 9.96 -10.68 1.05
C TYR A 84 9.96 -11.89 1.97
N ASP A 85 8.78 -12.41 2.28
CA ASP A 85 8.61 -13.56 3.18
C ASP A 85 9.26 -14.84 2.61
N ASN A 86 9.35 -14.97 1.28
CA ASN A 86 10.02 -16.10 0.63
C ASN A 86 11.51 -15.89 0.38
N LEU A 87 12.03 -14.67 0.56
CA LEU A 87 13.39 -14.33 0.18
C LEU A 87 14.31 -14.08 1.38
N PHE A 88 13.85 -13.40 2.42
CA PHE A 88 14.72 -12.88 3.47
C PHE A 88 14.76 -13.71 4.75
N LEU A 89 15.97 -13.86 5.27
CA LEU A 89 16.29 -14.33 6.62
C LEU A 89 16.97 -13.19 7.39
N LEU A 90 16.56 -12.94 8.63
CA LEU A 90 17.14 -11.87 9.45
C LEU A 90 18.12 -12.45 10.46
N THR A 91 19.30 -11.87 10.54
CA THR A 91 20.36 -12.29 11.46
C THR A 91 21.23 -11.11 11.88
N ASP A 92 22.24 -11.37 12.73
CA ASP A 92 23.21 -10.36 13.14
C ASP A 92 24.08 -9.87 11.96
N LEU A 93 24.35 -8.57 11.90
CA LEU A 93 25.26 -7.97 10.91
C LEU A 93 26.66 -8.58 11.02
N TYR A 94 27.14 -8.83 12.24
CA TYR A 94 28.44 -9.47 12.48
C TYR A 94 28.57 -10.83 11.76
N LEU A 95 27.53 -11.65 11.75
CA LEU A 95 27.56 -12.94 11.06
C LEU A 95 27.72 -12.75 9.54
N VAL A 96 27.00 -11.78 8.96
CA VAL A 96 27.06 -11.48 7.52
C VAL A 96 28.45 -10.96 7.15
N ASN A 97 29.03 -10.05 7.95
CA ASN A 97 30.37 -9.52 7.73
C ASN A 97 31.41 -10.62 7.75
N ARG A 98 31.33 -11.54 8.74
CA ARG A 98 32.22 -12.71 8.81
C ARG A 98 32.09 -13.68 7.64
N LEU A 99 30.87 -13.84 7.12
CA LEU A 99 30.63 -14.71 5.96
C LEU A 99 31.22 -14.11 4.69
N ASN A 100 31.15 -12.80 4.54
CA ASN A 100 31.65 -12.08 3.37
C ASN A 100 33.12 -11.67 3.47
N ASN A 101 33.79 -11.95 4.59
CA ASN A 101 35.13 -11.45 4.93
C ASN A 101 35.22 -9.91 4.90
N TRP A 102 34.14 -9.25 5.30
CA TRP A 102 34.08 -7.81 5.39
C TRP A 102 34.72 -7.28 6.68
N GLU A 103 35.21 -6.05 6.62
CA GLU A 103 35.73 -5.38 7.80
C GLU A 103 34.58 -5.00 8.78
N PRO A 104 34.91 -4.85 10.09
CA PRO A 104 33.94 -4.34 11.05
C PRO A 104 33.38 -2.98 10.62
N GLY A 105 32.05 -2.85 10.61
CA GLY A 105 31.35 -1.64 10.18
C GLY A 105 31.12 -1.52 8.67
N GLN A 106 31.59 -2.46 7.87
CA GLN A 106 31.26 -2.53 6.45
C GLN A 106 29.84 -3.05 6.27
N VAL A 107 29.06 -2.37 5.43
CA VAL A 107 27.67 -2.70 5.10
C VAL A 107 27.47 -2.64 3.59
N SER A 108 26.53 -3.41 3.07
CA SER A 108 26.18 -3.39 1.64
C SER A 108 25.30 -2.20 1.27
N GLY A 109 24.72 -1.50 2.23
CA GLY A 109 23.88 -0.35 2.03
C GLY A 109 23.26 0.15 3.32
N ALA A 110 22.76 1.38 3.29
CA ALA A 110 22.02 1.99 4.38
C ALA A 110 20.58 2.21 3.97
N GLU A 111 19.64 1.84 4.84
CA GLU A 111 18.21 2.10 4.65
C GLU A 111 17.86 3.42 5.34
N LEU A 112 17.32 4.37 4.58
CA LEU A 112 16.89 5.66 5.07
C LEU A 112 15.36 5.73 5.10
N GLN A 113 14.79 6.07 6.26
CA GLN A 113 13.37 6.26 6.39
C GLN A 113 13.00 7.73 6.16
N VAL A 114 12.17 7.97 5.14
CA VAL A 114 11.66 9.29 4.80
C VAL A 114 10.36 9.52 5.58
N ARG A 115 10.22 10.69 6.22
CA ARG A 115 9.03 11.04 7.01
C ARG A 115 7.83 11.41 6.16
N ASP A 116 8.09 11.99 5.00
CA ASP A 116 7.08 12.51 4.08
C ASP A 116 7.22 11.80 2.74
N TYR A 117 6.29 10.90 2.47
CA TYR A 117 6.30 10.08 1.26
C TYR A 117 6.12 10.92 -0.01
N ASP A 118 5.35 12.01 0.04
CA ASP A 118 5.11 12.88 -1.12
C ASP A 118 6.39 13.53 -1.65
N ARG A 119 7.43 13.61 -0.79
CA ARG A 119 8.73 14.16 -1.14
C ARG A 119 9.78 13.09 -1.41
N LEU A 120 9.38 11.82 -1.51
CA LEU A 120 10.30 10.70 -1.68
C LEU A 120 11.20 10.88 -2.90
N GLU A 121 10.63 11.24 -4.03
CA GLU A 121 11.37 11.42 -5.29
C GLU A 121 12.34 12.60 -5.21
N GLU A 122 11.90 13.74 -4.66
CA GLU A 122 12.73 14.93 -4.43
C GLU A 122 13.93 14.60 -3.52
N ILE A 123 13.67 13.95 -2.38
CA ILE A 123 14.71 13.57 -1.41
C ILE A 123 15.68 12.56 -2.03
N THR A 124 15.17 11.59 -2.78
CA THR A 124 16.02 10.62 -3.49
C THR A 124 16.98 11.32 -4.45
N TYR A 125 16.47 12.29 -5.22
CA TYR A 125 17.29 13.06 -6.15
C TYR A 125 18.33 13.93 -5.42
N GLN A 126 17.97 14.56 -4.31
CA GLN A 126 18.89 15.36 -3.50
C GLN A 126 20.03 14.49 -2.95
N ILE A 127 19.71 13.33 -2.35
CA ILE A 127 20.73 12.42 -1.83
C ILE A 127 21.61 11.88 -2.97
N ALA A 128 21.03 11.55 -4.11
CA ALA A 128 21.79 11.07 -5.27
C ALA A 128 22.75 12.16 -5.78
N ALA A 129 22.30 13.43 -5.82
CA ALA A 129 23.15 14.56 -6.23
C ALA A 129 24.26 14.85 -5.21
N ASP A 130 23.99 14.71 -3.91
CA ASP A 130 24.98 14.91 -2.86
C ASP A 130 26.07 13.82 -2.85
N LEU A 131 25.72 12.61 -3.29
CA LEU A 131 26.64 11.47 -3.37
C LEU A 131 27.28 11.29 -4.76
N ASP A 132 26.86 12.08 -5.74
CA ASP A 132 27.40 11.99 -7.10
C ASP A 132 28.91 12.29 -7.13
N GLY A 133 29.67 11.38 -7.72
CA GLY A 133 31.12 11.45 -7.75
C GLY A 133 31.82 11.16 -6.41
N MET A 134 31.09 10.69 -5.39
CA MET A 134 31.70 10.16 -4.18
C MET A 134 31.93 8.66 -4.34
N GLU A 135 33.15 8.22 -4.10
CA GLU A 135 33.52 6.82 -4.04
C GLU A 135 33.61 6.37 -2.58
N ASP A 136 33.28 5.11 -2.34
CA ASP A 136 33.50 4.51 -1.05
C ASP A 136 35.00 4.26 -0.81
N ARG A 137 35.36 3.70 0.36
CA ARG A 137 36.73 3.38 0.71
C ARG A 137 37.40 2.35 -0.24
N TYR A 138 36.62 1.63 -1.01
CA TYR A 138 37.04 0.59 -1.94
C TYR A 138 37.01 1.04 -3.40
N GLY A 139 36.62 2.29 -3.68
CA GLY A 139 36.50 2.87 -5.01
C GLY A 139 35.22 2.50 -5.75
N GLU A 140 34.16 2.16 -5.00
CA GLU A 140 32.84 1.89 -5.56
C GLU A 140 31.93 3.12 -5.43
N ASP A 141 31.13 3.40 -6.47
CA ASP A 141 30.17 4.52 -6.49
C ASP A 141 28.95 4.20 -5.65
N TYR A 142 28.44 5.22 -4.94
CA TYR A 142 27.18 5.11 -4.23
C TYR A 142 25.98 5.08 -5.18
N CYS A 143 25.09 4.11 -5.02
CA CYS A 143 23.85 4.00 -5.77
C CYS A 143 22.65 4.27 -4.87
N VAL A 144 21.94 5.37 -5.11
CA VAL A 144 20.72 5.73 -4.37
C VAL A 144 19.50 5.21 -5.12
N ARG A 145 18.65 4.47 -4.43
CA ARG A 145 17.39 3.95 -4.99
C ARG A 145 16.27 4.13 -3.97
N ASN A 146 15.13 4.60 -4.44
CA ASN A 146 13.93 4.62 -3.61
C ASN A 146 13.17 3.29 -3.67
N VAL A 147 12.15 3.16 -2.81
CA VAL A 147 11.35 1.93 -2.69
C VAL A 147 10.59 1.61 -3.99
N GLU A 148 10.19 2.62 -4.76
CA GLU A 148 9.49 2.44 -6.04
C GLU A 148 10.42 1.86 -7.11
N GLN A 149 11.67 2.31 -7.14
CA GLN A 149 12.69 1.79 -8.04
C GLN A 149 13.15 0.38 -7.68
N LEU A 150 13.10 0.03 -6.38
CA LEU A 150 13.42 -1.32 -5.91
C LEU A 150 12.31 -2.32 -6.23
N ASN A 151 11.05 -1.87 -6.24
CA ASN A 151 9.88 -2.72 -6.44
C ASN A 151 8.96 -2.20 -7.57
N PRO A 152 9.47 -2.04 -8.79
CA PRO A 152 8.73 -1.39 -9.88
C PRO A 152 7.43 -2.13 -10.24
N GLN A 153 7.38 -3.45 -10.04
CA GLN A 153 6.20 -4.24 -10.37
C GLN A 153 5.01 -3.92 -9.45
N ILE A 154 5.26 -3.74 -8.15
CA ILE A 154 4.21 -3.40 -7.17
C ILE A 154 3.65 -2.01 -7.48
N PHE A 155 4.52 -1.03 -7.71
CA PHE A 155 4.09 0.35 -7.98
C PHE A 155 3.43 0.50 -9.36
N ALA A 156 3.89 -0.23 -10.38
CA ALA A 156 3.21 -0.29 -11.67
C ALA A 156 1.80 -0.88 -11.55
N TRP A 157 1.62 -1.93 -10.74
CA TRP A 157 0.31 -2.49 -10.48
C TRP A 157 -0.61 -1.52 -9.74
N LEU A 158 -0.10 -0.79 -8.74
CA LEU A 158 -0.86 0.25 -8.03
C LEU A 158 -1.30 1.37 -8.98
N SER A 159 -0.43 1.83 -9.88
CA SER A 159 -0.77 2.87 -10.86
C SER A 159 -1.87 2.44 -11.84
N ILE A 160 -1.92 1.16 -12.20
CA ILE A 160 -3.01 0.60 -13.03
C ILE A 160 -4.34 0.64 -12.27
N LEU A 161 -4.34 0.39 -10.96
CA LEU A 161 -5.55 0.48 -10.15
C LEU A 161 -6.11 1.91 -10.12
N ASP A 162 -5.25 2.92 -10.01
CA ASP A 162 -5.68 4.33 -10.05
C ASP A 162 -6.34 4.70 -11.38
N VAL A 163 -5.75 4.28 -12.49
CA VAL A 163 -6.36 4.49 -13.82
C VAL A 163 -7.72 3.78 -13.92
N ASN A 164 -7.84 2.56 -13.42
CA ASN A 164 -9.10 1.84 -13.41
C ASN A 164 -10.19 2.55 -12.60
N ILE A 165 -9.84 3.11 -11.44
CA ILE A 165 -10.77 3.88 -10.61
C ILE A 165 -11.31 5.08 -11.40
N TRP A 166 -10.44 5.82 -12.09
CA TRP A 166 -10.86 6.95 -12.93
C TRP A 166 -11.79 6.55 -14.05
N VAL A 167 -11.50 5.46 -14.76
CA VAL A 167 -12.35 4.95 -15.83
C VAL A 167 -13.73 4.57 -15.29
N ILE A 168 -13.78 3.87 -14.16
CA ILE A 168 -15.04 3.47 -13.52
C ILE A 168 -15.83 4.70 -13.09
N LEU A 169 -15.20 5.70 -12.47
CA LEU A 169 -15.87 6.94 -12.04
C LEU A 169 -16.47 7.72 -13.22
N ILE A 170 -15.74 7.85 -14.32
CA ILE A 170 -16.25 8.51 -15.53
C ILE A 170 -17.44 7.75 -16.11
N LEU A 171 -17.35 6.42 -16.20
CA LEU A 171 -18.47 5.59 -16.66
C LEU A 171 -19.68 5.71 -15.75
N MET A 172 -19.50 5.65 -14.43
CA MET A 172 -20.60 5.81 -13.46
C MET A 172 -21.24 7.19 -13.56
N ALA A 173 -20.42 8.24 -13.69
CA ALA A 173 -20.94 9.61 -13.89
C ALA A 173 -21.73 9.73 -15.18
N GLY A 174 -21.28 9.12 -16.28
CA GLY A 174 -21.98 9.07 -17.55
C GLY A 174 -23.33 8.36 -17.45
N VAL A 175 -23.36 7.17 -16.84
CA VAL A 175 -24.60 6.40 -16.63
C VAL A 175 -25.56 7.17 -15.71
N ALA A 176 -25.08 7.76 -14.63
CA ALA A 176 -25.89 8.56 -13.71
C ALA A 176 -26.50 9.78 -14.43
N GLY A 177 -25.69 10.48 -15.24
CA GLY A 177 -26.17 11.62 -16.04
C GLY A 177 -27.26 11.21 -17.05
N PHE A 178 -27.06 10.10 -17.76
CA PHE A 178 -28.03 9.57 -18.71
C PHE A 178 -29.34 9.16 -18.04
N THR A 179 -29.26 8.47 -16.92
CA THR A 179 -30.41 8.04 -16.12
C THR A 179 -31.18 9.26 -15.58
N MET A 180 -30.46 10.29 -15.14
CA MET A 180 -31.08 11.55 -14.69
C MET A 180 -31.83 12.25 -15.79
N VAL A 181 -31.27 12.39 -16.99
CA VAL A 181 -31.92 13.01 -18.15
C VAL A 181 -33.17 12.21 -18.53
N SER A 182 -33.09 10.91 -18.61
CA SER A 182 -34.22 10.02 -18.92
C SER A 182 -35.34 10.15 -17.89
N GLY A 183 -34.98 10.14 -16.60
CA GLY A 183 -35.95 10.30 -15.51
C GLY A 183 -36.67 11.66 -15.54
N LEU A 184 -35.96 12.75 -15.82
CA LEU A 184 -36.57 14.07 -15.99
C LEU A 184 -37.49 14.14 -17.20
N LEU A 185 -37.13 13.50 -18.31
CA LEU A 185 -37.98 13.42 -19.51
C LEU A 185 -39.30 12.70 -19.20
N ILE A 186 -39.25 11.58 -18.50
CA ILE A 186 -40.45 10.84 -18.08
C ILE A 186 -41.34 11.73 -17.21
N ILE A 187 -40.79 12.42 -16.21
CA ILE A 187 -41.56 13.31 -15.33
C ILE A 187 -42.19 14.46 -16.11
N ILE A 188 -41.49 15.04 -17.09
CA ILE A 188 -42.05 16.12 -17.94
C ILE A 188 -43.21 15.59 -18.74
N ILE A 189 -43.13 14.40 -19.33
CA ILE A 189 -44.19 13.78 -20.11
C ILE A 189 -45.40 13.48 -19.22
N GLU A 190 -45.22 12.90 -18.05
CA GLU A 190 -46.33 12.63 -17.12
C GLU A 190 -47.06 13.90 -16.65
N ARG A 191 -46.35 15.03 -16.56
CA ARG A 191 -46.90 16.32 -16.12
C ARG A 191 -47.35 17.23 -17.25
N THR A 192 -47.47 16.71 -18.46
CA THR A 192 -47.86 17.52 -19.66
C THR A 192 -49.20 18.21 -19.49
N SER A 193 -50.21 17.58 -18.86
CA SER A 193 -51.51 18.20 -18.60
C SER A 193 -51.37 19.38 -17.64
N MET A 194 -50.57 19.29 -16.60
CA MET A 194 -50.29 20.39 -15.68
C MET A 194 -49.61 21.57 -16.39
N ILE A 195 -48.67 21.27 -17.28
CA ILE A 195 -48.03 22.29 -18.12
C ILE A 195 -49.04 23.00 -18.99
N GLY A 196 -50.00 22.26 -19.59
CA GLY A 196 -51.08 22.82 -20.39
C GLY A 196 -51.97 23.77 -19.59
N ILE A 197 -52.39 23.40 -18.38
CA ILE A 197 -53.16 24.23 -17.48
C ILE A 197 -52.41 25.52 -17.10
N LEU A 198 -51.13 25.40 -16.74
CA LEU A 198 -50.30 26.57 -16.40
C LEU A 198 -50.18 27.54 -17.60
N LYS A 199 -50.03 26.99 -18.80
CA LYS A 199 -49.99 27.81 -20.02
C LYS A 199 -51.32 28.50 -20.32
N SER A 200 -52.47 27.84 -20.11
CA SER A 200 -53.79 28.46 -20.30
C SER A 200 -54.05 29.58 -19.28
N LEU A 201 -53.43 29.53 -18.12
CA LEU A 201 -53.44 30.59 -17.10
C LEU A 201 -52.43 31.72 -17.38
N GLY A 202 -51.72 31.68 -18.51
CA GLY A 202 -50.80 32.73 -18.92
C GLY A 202 -49.35 32.55 -18.42
N ALA A 203 -48.98 31.39 -17.89
CA ALA A 203 -47.62 31.16 -17.43
C ALA A 203 -46.62 31.18 -18.58
N ASN A 204 -45.52 31.93 -18.42
CA ASN A 204 -44.46 32.03 -19.41
C ASN A 204 -43.59 30.77 -19.39
N ASN A 205 -42.98 30.42 -20.53
CA ASN A 205 -42.08 29.26 -20.69
C ASN A 205 -40.92 29.30 -19.70
N THR A 206 -40.42 30.48 -19.35
CA THR A 206 -39.35 30.65 -18.35
C THR A 206 -39.79 30.25 -16.94
N THR A 207 -41.04 30.51 -16.59
CA THR A 207 -41.61 30.12 -15.28
C THR A 207 -41.74 28.60 -15.19
N ILE A 208 -42.26 27.96 -16.25
CA ILE A 208 -42.37 26.50 -16.31
C ILE A 208 -40.98 25.84 -16.21
N ARG A 209 -39.97 26.34 -16.96
CA ARG A 209 -38.58 25.82 -16.86
C ARG A 209 -38.03 25.95 -15.45
N LYS A 210 -38.23 27.06 -14.75
CA LYS A 210 -37.78 27.27 -13.38
C LYS A 210 -38.38 26.24 -12.42
N VAL A 211 -39.68 25.95 -12.54
CA VAL A 211 -40.34 24.94 -11.69
C VAL A 211 -39.71 23.56 -11.88
N PHE A 212 -39.48 23.13 -13.12
CA PHE A 212 -38.83 21.84 -13.37
C PHE A 212 -37.35 21.79 -12.94
N LEU A 213 -36.65 22.93 -13.10
CA LEU A 213 -35.25 23.02 -12.58
C LEU A 213 -35.22 22.90 -11.06
N TRP A 214 -36.07 23.59 -10.32
CA TRP A 214 -36.15 23.48 -8.87
C TRP A 214 -36.54 22.06 -8.42
N PHE A 215 -37.47 21.43 -9.14
CA PHE A 215 -37.82 20.04 -8.87
C PHE A 215 -36.65 19.10 -9.09
N SER A 216 -35.88 19.30 -10.17
CA SER A 216 -34.65 18.52 -10.42
C SER A 216 -33.63 18.69 -9.34
N VAL A 217 -33.35 19.92 -8.90
CA VAL A 217 -32.42 20.22 -7.82
C VAL A 217 -32.85 19.53 -6.51
N PHE A 218 -34.13 19.57 -6.20
CA PHE A 218 -34.67 18.90 -5.02
C PHE A 218 -34.52 17.38 -5.09
N LEU A 219 -34.82 16.80 -6.27
CA LEU A 219 -34.69 15.34 -6.47
C LEU A 219 -33.23 14.88 -6.35
N ILE A 220 -32.31 15.61 -7.00
CA ILE A 220 -30.88 15.37 -6.94
C ILE A 220 -30.36 15.50 -5.50
N GLY A 221 -30.73 16.59 -4.81
CA GLY A 221 -30.32 16.82 -3.43
C GLY A 221 -30.78 15.71 -2.48
N LYS A 222 -32.02 15.25 -2.65
CA LYS A 222 -32.53 14.11 -1.87
C LYS A 222 -31.79 12.81 -2.20
N GLY A 223 -31.50 12.56 -3.48
CA GLY A 223 -30.71 11.41 -3.90
C GLY A 223 -29.29 11.43 -3.37
N MET A 224 -28.60 12.59 -3.43
CA MET A 224 -27.27 12.78 -2.86
C MET A 224 -27.26 12.57 -1.35
N LEU A 225 -28.26 13.07 -0.63
CA LEU A 225 -28.34 12.89 0.82
C LEU A 225 -28.45 11.42 1.20
N TRP A 226 -29.35 10.68 0.56
CA TRP A 226 -29.51 9.25 0.79
C TRP A 226 -28.27 8.45 0.34
N GLY A 227 -27.69 8.79 -0.80
CA GLY A 227 -26.46 8.18 -1.29
C GLY A 227 -25.30 8.34 -0.31
N ASN A 228 -25.11 9.55 0.22
CA ASN A 228 -24.08 9.82 1.22
C ASN A 228 -24.34 9.09 2.54
N VAL A 229 -25.59 9.03 3.01
CA VAL A 229 -25.94 8.28 4.24
C VAL A 229 -25.62 6.80 4.09
N ILE A 230 -26.01 6.20 2.96
CA ILE A 230 -25.73 4.79 2.68
C ILE A 230 -24.21 4.57 2.55
N GLY A 231 -23.49 5.43 1.82
CA GLY A 231 -22.05 5.34 1.65
C GLY A 231 -21.30 5.45 2.98
N LEU A 232 -21.67 6.39 3.83
CA LEU A 232 -21.11 6.52 5.17
C LEU A 232 -21.43 5.31 6.06
N ALA A 233 -22.64 4.75 5.95
CA ALA A 233 -22.99 3.55 6.68
C ALA A 233 -22.11 2.37 6.27
N PHE A 234 -21.86 2.16 4.98
CA PHE A 234 -20.93 1.15 4.49
C PHE A 234 -19.48 1.41 4.96
N TYR A 235 -19.03 2.68 4.94
CA TYR A 235 -17.73 3.05 5.44
C TYR A 235 -17.54 2.67 6.92
N PHE A 236 -18.47 3.05 7.79
CA PHE A 236 -18.40 2.72 9.21
C PHE A 236 -18.52 1.22 9.46
N LEU A 237 -19.35 0.53 8.68
CA LEU A 237 -19.52 -0.92 8.78
C LEU A 237 -18.19 -1.63 8.44
N GLN A 238 -17.52 -1.21 7.38
CA GLN A 238 -16.21 -1.76 7.00
C GLN A 238 -15.15 -1.44 8.06
N LYS A 239 -15.10 -0.20 8.53
CA LYS A 239 -14.10 0.24 9.52
C LYS A 239 -14.22 -0.50 10.86
N TRP A 240 -15.45 -0.82 11.31
CA TRP A 240 -15.66 -1.46 12.60
C TRP A 240 -15.67 -2.99 12.52
N PHE A 241 -16.20 -3.54 11.46
CA PHE A 241 -16.39 -4.99 11.35
C PHE A 241 -15.41 -5.66 10.39
N GLY A 242 -14.68 -4.91 9.54
CA GLY A 242 -13.75 -5.49 8.57
C GLY A 242 -14.41 -6.57 7.70
N ILE A 243 -15.64 -6.32 7.22
CA ILE A 243 -16.47 -7.33 6.54
C ILE A 243 -15.79 -7.82 5.27
N PHE A 244 -15.20 -6.90 4.51
CA PHE A 244 -14.46 -7.23 3.30
C PHE A 244 -13.02 -7.56 3.67
N LYS A 245 -12.74 -8.87 3.77
CA LYS A 245 -11.39 -9.40 3.92
C LYS A 245 -10.78 -9.59 2.54
N LEU A 246 -9.52 -9.25 2.44
CA LEU A 246 -8.69 -9.51 1.27
C LEU A 246 -7.86 -10.76 1.51
N ASP A 247 -7.45 -11.40 0.44
CA ASP A 247 -6.47 -12.47 0.51
C ASP A 247 -5.07 -11.84 0.71
N PRO A 248 -4.41 -12.06 1.86
CA PRO A 248 -3.12 -11.47 2.16
C PRO A 248 -2.02 -11.84 1.16
N GLU A 249 -2.11 -13.02 0.55
CA GLU A 249 -1.11 -13.48 -0.42
C GLU A 249 -1.19 -12.71 -1.75
N THR A 250 -2.38 -12.20 -2.10
CA THR A 250 -2.60 -11.49 -3.36
C THR A 250 -2.56 -9.97 -3.21
N TYR A 251 -3.08 -9.45 -2.09
CA TYR A 251 -3.28 -8.00 -1.88
C TYR A 251 -2.38 -7.40 -0.81
N TYR A 252 -1.51 -8.19 -0.20
CA TYR A 252 -0.57 -7.76 0.85
C TYR A 252 -1.21 -7.17 2.11
N MET A 253 -2.54 -7.30 2.25
CA MET A 253 -3.34 -6.76 3.35
C MET A 253 -4.45 -7.72 3.74
N ASP A 254 -4.73 -7.83 5.04
CA ASP A 254 -5.81 -8.70 5.57
C ASP A 254 -7.21 -8.10 5.37
N THR A 255 -7.32 -6.78 5.33
CA THR A 255 -8.60 -6.06 5.22
C THR A 255 -8.47 -4.88 4.27
N VAL A 256 -9.56 -4.53 3.60
CA VAL A 256 -9.61 -3.33 2.76
C VAL A 256 -9.39 -2.09 3.63
N PRO A 257 -8.28 -1.34 3.45
CA PRO A 257 -8.07 -0.10 4.17
C PRO A 257 -9.08 0.94 3.68
N VAL A 258 -9.81 1.54 4.61
CA VAL A 258 -10.75 2.62 4.30
C VAL A 258 -10.24 3.89 4.96
N SER A 259 -9.85 4.87 4.15
CA SER A 259 -9.53 6.22 4.60
C SER A 259 -10.72 7.15 4.37
N PHE A 260 -10.99 8.03 5.34
CA PHE A 260 -12.04 9.02 5.22
C PHE A 260 -11.43 10.36 4.87
N ASN A 261 -11.62 10.78 3.63
CA ASN A 261 -11.24 12.11 3.19
C ASN A 261 -12.51 12.96 2.99
N ILE A 262 -12.68 14.01 3.79
CA ILE A 262 -13.83 14.92 3.72
C ILE A 262 -13.91 15.57 2.33
N CYS A 263 -12.80 15.74 1.65
CA CYS A 263 -12.72 16.30 0.32
C CYS A 263 -13.47 15.43 -0.71
N LEU A 264 -13.47 14.09 -0.56
CA LEU A 264 -14.20 13.16 -1.42
C LEU A 264 -15.72 13.27 -1.34
N LEU A 265 -16.25 13.79 -0.23
CA LEU A 265 -17.68 14.04 -0.05
C LEU A 265 -18.16 15.28 -0.84
N TYR A 266 -17.27 16.22 -1.12
CA TYR A 266 -17.62 17.53 -1.69
C TYR A 266 -17.05 17.77 -3.08
N THR A 267 -15.96 17.14 -3.46
CA THR A 267 -15.31 17.33 -4.76
C THR A 267 -15.08 16.01 -5.48
N SER A 268 -15.06 16.06 -6.80
CA SER A 268 -14.55 14.96 -7.62
C SER A 268 -13.13 14.64 -7.18
N PRO A 269 -12.75 13.36 -7.04
CA PRO A 269 -11.42 12.99 -6.60
C PRO A 269 -10.35 13.62 -7.49
N SER A 270 -9.43 14.33 -6.87
CA SER A 270 -8.22 14.84 -7.54
C SER A 270 -7.24 13.69 -7.73
N PRO A 271 -6.48 13.64 -8.84
CA PRO A 271 -5.50 12.58 -9.06
C PRO A 271 -4.35 12.53 -8.04
N ARG A 272 -4.27 13.53 -7.16
CA ARG A 272 -3.25 13.62 -6.10
C ARG A 272 -3.67 13.01 -4.75
N ASP A 273 -4.95 12.72 -4.55
CA ASP A 273 -5.46 12.30 -3.24
C ASP A 273 -5.36 10.78 -3.00
N GLY A 274 -4.97 10.00 -4.01
CA GLY A 274 -4.75 8.55 -3.92
C GLY A 274 -3.37 8.12 -3.41
N ALA A 275 -2.42 9.06 -3.27
CA ALA A 275 -1.04 8.75 -2.90
C ALA A 275 -0.72 8.97 -1.41
N THR A 276 -1.70 9.38 -0.58
CA THR A 276 -1.47 9.74 0.82
C THR A 276 -2.20 8.81 1.80
N SER A 277 -2.03 7.51 1.66
CA SER A 277 -2.46 6.59 2.74
C SER A 277 -1.58 5.35 2.81
#